data_54ccff20c6e30b361245d8a71786c035
#
_entry.id   54ccff20c6e30b361245d8a71786c035
#
_cell.length_a   1.000
_cell.length_b   1.000
_cell.length_c   1.000
_cell.angle_alpha   90.00
_cell.angle_beta   90.00
_cell.angle_gamma   90.00
#
_symmetry.space_group_name_H-M   'P 1'
#
loop_
_entity.id
_entity.type
_entity.pdbx_description
1 polymer ?
#
loop_
_entity_poly.entity_id
_entity_poly.type
_entity_poly.pdbx_seq_one_letter_code
_entity_poly.pdbx_strand_id
1 'polypeptide(L)'
;MKYRSTRSSETVTALEALVKGLASDGGLYVPSELPAPFLAADDLMHLSYEELAAYVLSHFFTDIPEEDMKRLTHDAYTGTFETPEIVPVKTMSESFSMAEMFHGRTCAFKDLALSLFPYLLVYAKKQQKDGKEVLILTATSGDTGKAALEGFRDVPGVHIMVFYPSHGVSPLQQDQMQKQLGNNVKVVGIEGNFDDAQSTLKKVFGSALRERSAEKGVLFSSANSINIGRLFPQVVYYVWMWLSLLKQNSIGPKETFNVVVPTGNFGNILAAWIAKQIGTPIGELICASNENKVLADFFKTGTYDINRDFHLTEAPSMDILISSNFERFLYFMTGSKETVAADMQALKDTGIYSLSKEAMERVTGEMKGGWASPKAMEEAMTNVYDKYDYLMDPHTAVAYAVYDEMKRKGEIPRHTHTVIVSTAHPYKFPGIVAKSLGLTPKDDPYDTLRMIAEKTGIAIPRQLGELENREKRFTDVVDRTEMAEAIERYVDEICEKD
;
A
#
# COMPACT_ATOMS: atom_id res chain seq x y z
N MET A 1 -21.29 -11.07 -2.79
CA MET A 1 -21.02 -9.81 -3.55
C MET A 1 -20.38 -10.17 -4.88
N LYS A 2 -20.72 -9.46 -5.97
CA LYS A 2 -20.05 -9.59 -7.26
C LYS A 2 -19.04 -8.46 -7.44
N TYR A 3 -18.00 -8.74 -8.18
CA TYR A 3 -16.98 -7.80 -8.59
C TYR A 3 -17.00 -7.62 -10.09
N ARG A 4 -16.73 -6.40 -10.57
CA ARG A 4 -16.68 -6.08 -12.00
C ARG A 4 -15.38 -5.38 -12.38
N SER A 5 -15.02 -5.46 -13.66
CA SER A 5 -13.91 -4.66 -14.19
C SER A 5 -14.29 -3.18 -14.23
N THR A 6 -13.31 -2.31 -14.00
CA THR A 6 -13.43 -0.87 -14.21
C THR A 6 -13.57 -0.47 -15.67
N ARG A 7 -13.25 -1.37 -16.63
CA ARG A 7 -13.18 -1.05 -18.08
C ARG A 7 -14.16 -1.84 -18.94
N SER A 8 -14.75 -2.94 -18.43
CA SER A 8 -15.67 -3.78 -19.19
C SER A 8 -16.81 -4.31 -18.35
N SER A 9 -17.63 -5.19 -18.96
CA SER A 9 -18.72 -5.89 -18.28
C SER A 9 -18.29 -7.19 -17.61
N GLU A 10 -16.99 -7.52 -17.59
CA GLU A 10 -16.50 -8.71 -16.90
C GLU A 10 -16.93 -8.68 -15.44
N THR A 11 -17.55 -9.76 -14.99
CA THR A 11 -18.04 -9.90 -13.60
C THR A 11 -17.59 -11.23 -13.03
N VAL A 12 -17.06 -11.19 -11.80
CA VAL A 12 -16.51 -12.35 -11.10
C VAL A 12 -16.98 -12.36 -9.63
N THR A 13 -16.74 -13.47 -8.93
CA THR A 13 -16.87 -13.55 -7.47
C THR A 13 -15.67 -12.88 -6.78
N ALA A 14 -15.76 -12.66 -5.46
CA ALA A 14 -14.63 -12.11 -4.70
C ALA A 14 -13.42 -13.07 -4.74
N LEU A 15 -13.65 -14.36 -4.60
CA LEU A 15 -12.58 -15.38 -4.62
C LEU A 15 -11.89 -15.46 -6.00
N GLU A 16 -12.66 -15.35 -7.09
CA GLU A 16 -12.08 -15.30 -8.44
C GLU A 16 -11.24 -14.02 -8.65
N ALA A 17 -11.73 -12.87 -8.17
CA ALA A 17 -11.00 -11.61 -8.27
C ALA A 17 -9.68 -11.64 -7.49
N LEU A 18 -9.65 -12.29 -6.30
CA LEU A 18 -8.42 -12.50 -5.52
C LEU A 18 -7.36 -13.28 -6.30
N VAL A 19 -7.77 -14.41 -6.92
CA VAL A 19 -6.84 -15.28 -7.66
C VAL A 19 -6.38 -14.63 -8.96
N LYS A 20 -7.30 -14.01 -9.72
CA LYS A 20 -6.98 -13.34 -10.99
C LYS A 20 -6.12 -12.09 -10.78
N GLY A 21 -6.38 -11.33 -9.71
CA GLY A 21 -5.70 -10.08 -9.38
C GLY A 21 -6.03 -8.91 -10.31
N LEU A 22 -6.23 -9.17 -11.60
CA LEU A 22 -6.48 -8.19 -12.67
C LEU A 22 -7.53 -8.75 -13.62
N ALA A 23 -8.40 -7.89 -14.16
CA ALA A 23 -9.38 -8.29 -15.16
C ALA A 23 -8.71 -8.59 -16.52
N SER A 24 -9.41 -9.35 -17.38
CA SER A 24 -8.86 -9.78 -18.68
C SER A 24 -8.58 -8.63 -19.66
N ASP A 25 -9.30 -7.52 -19.48
CA ASP A 25 -9.15 -6.27 -20.26
C ASP A 25 -8.07 -5.32 -19.69
N GLY A 26 -7.37 -5.74 -18.62
CA GLY A 26 -6.40 -4.93 -17.90
C GLY A 26 -7.02 -3.92 -16.92
N GLY A 27 -8.35 -3.92 -16.76
CA GLY A 27 -9.06 -3.14 -15.75
C GLY A 27 -8.93 -3.72 -14.34
N LEU A 28 -9.31 -2.95 -13.34
CA LEU A 28 -9.22 -3.34 -11.95
C LEU A 28 -10.60 -3.84 -11.44
N TYR A 29 -10.59 -4.84 -10.57
CA TYR A 29 -11.83 -5.30 -9.95
C TYR A 29 -12.30 -4.33 -8.86
N VAL A 30 -13.59 -3.98 -8.92
CA VAL A 30 -14.33 -3.21 -7.91
C VAL A 30 -15.60 -3.96 -7.53
N PRO A 31 -16.15 -3.79 -6.31
CA PRO A 31 -17.47 -4.29 -5.98
C PRO A 31 -18.50 -3.74 -6.97
N SER A 32 -19.45 -4.57 -7.37
CA SER A 32 -20.54 -4.12 -8.23
C SER A 32 -21.36 -3.00 -7.59
N GLU A 33 -21.47 -3.04 -6.26
CA GLU A 33 -22.04 -2.02 -5.41
C GLU A 33 -21.26 -2.00 -4.10
N LEU A 34 -20.94 -0.81 -3.58
CA LEU A 34 -20.38 -0.70 -2.23
C LEU A 34 -21.45 -1.08 -1.19
N PRO A 35 -21.08 -1.72 -0.09
CA PRO A 35 -22.00 -1.93 1.02
C PRO A 35 -22.60 -0.60 1.47
N ALA A 36 -23.90 -0.58 1.76
CA ALA A 36 -24.50 0.56 2.45
C ALA A 36 -23.81 0.79 3.80
N PRO A 37 -23.86 1.99 4.40
CA PRO A 37 -23.28 2.23 5.70
C PRO A 37 -23.79 1.25 6.75
N PHE A 38 -22.87 0.53 7.42
CA PHE A 38 -23.19 -0.53 8.39
C PHE A 38 -22.43 -0.41 9.70
N LEU A 39 -21.56 0.61 9.85
CA LEU A 39 -20.72 0.76 11.02
C LEU A 39 -21.47 1.51 12.14
N ALA A 40 -21.52 0.92 13.32
CA ALA A 40 -22.02 1.55 14.54
C ALA A 40 -20.96 1.45 15.65
N ALA A 41 -20.51 2.59 16.17
CA ALA A 41 -19.40 2.64 17.14
C ALA A 41 -19.65 1.76 18.37
N ASP A 42 -20.85 1.82 18.93
CA ASP A 42 -21.20 1.09 20.16
C ASP A 42 -21.06 -0.42 20.01
N ASP A 43 -21.34 -0.94 18.81
CA ASP A 43 -21.22 -2.37 18.50
C ASP A 43 -19.77 -2.80 18.24
N LEU A 44 -18.87 -1.86 17.92
CA LEU A 44 -17.53 -2.15 17.44
C LEU A 44 -16.41 -1.80 18.43
N MET A 45 -16.68 -0.92 19.39
CA MET A 45 -15.64 -0.41 20.32
C MET A 45 -14.99 -1.49 21.19
N HIS A 46 -15.66 -2.61 21.40
CA HIS A 46 -15.15 -3.71 22.23
C HIS A 46 -14.32 -4.74 21.44
N LEU A 47 -14.36 -4.68 20.09
CA LEU A 47 -13.67 -5.64 19.24
C LEU A 47 -12.15 -5.42 19.28
N SER A 48 -11.40 -6.53 19.20
CA SER A 48 -9.98 -6.50 18.82
C SER A 48 -9.82 -6.12 17.36
N TYR A 49 -8.59 -5.81 16.93
CA TYR A 49 -8.32 -5.48 15.52
C TYR A 49 -8.67 -6.64 14.57
N GLU A 50 -8.35 -7.88 14.95
CA GLU A 50 -8.64 -9.07 14.14
C GLU A 50 -10.15 -9.35 14.02
N GLU A 51 -10.91 -9.15 15.12
CA GLU A 51 -12.37 -9.28 15.11
C GLU A 51 -13.02 -8.18 14.25
N LEU A 52 -12.55 -6.93 14.40
CA LEU A 52 -12.98 -5.83 13.53
C LEU A 52 -12.66 -6.12 12.06
N ALA A 53 -11.48 -6.69 11.76
CA ALA A 53 -11.11 -7.08 10.41
C ALA A 53 -12.06 -8.14 9.86
N ALA A 54 -12.39 -9.17 10.64
CA ALA A 54 -13.35 -10.18 10.23
C ALA A 54 -14.73 -9.56 9.94
N TYR A 55 -15.21 -8.70 10.83
CA TYR A 55 -16.49 -8.02 10.67
C TYR A 55 -16.54 -7.17 9.39
N VAL A 56 -15.57 -6.27 9.20
CA VAL A 56 -15.54 -5.39 8.02
C VAL A 56 -15.38 -6.18 6.73
N LEU A 57 -14.45 -7.14 6.69
CA LEU A 57 -14.12 -7.88 5.47
C LEU A 57 -15.21 -8.86 5.02
N SER A 58 -16.03 -9.38 5.93
CA SER A 58 -17.18 -10.23 5.59
C SER A 58 -18.20 -9.51 4.68
N HIS A 59 -18.25 -8.18 4.73
CA HIS A 59 -19.11 -7.40 3.83
C HIS A 59 -18.56 -7.28 2.41
N PHE A 60 -17.24 -7.46 2.22
CA PHE A 60 -16.59 -7.42 0.91
C PHE A 60 -16.34 -8.82 0.32
N PHE A 61 -15.99 -9.79 1.16
CA PHE A 61 -15.72 -11.17 0.75
C PHE A 61 -16.88 -12.10 1.14
N THR A 62 -18.08 -11.80 0.62
CA THR A 62 -19.32 -12.52 0.97
C THR A 62 -19.32 -13.99 0.55
N ASP A 63 -18.34 -14.43 -0.22
CA ASP A 63 -18.12 -15.83 -0.63
C ASP A 63 -17.38 -16.63 0.46
N ILE A 64 -16.88 -15.96 1.51
CA ILE A 64 -16.19 -16.55 2.65
C ILE A 64 -17.17 -16.56 3.83
N PRO A 65 -17.50 -17.73 4.40
CA PRO A 65 -18.31 -17.80 5.62
C PRO A 65 -17.67 -17.00 6.78
N GLU A 66 -18.49 -16.40 7.63
CA GLU A 66 -18.03 -15.54 8.73
C GLU A 66 -17.02 -16.23 9.66
N GLU A 67 -17.27 -17.50 10.01
CA GLU A 67 -16.36 -18.28 10.86
C GLU A 67 -15.00 -18.55 10.20
N ASP A 68 -14.99 -18.74 8.87
CA ASP A 68 -13.72 -18.85 8.13
C ASP A 68 -13.00 -17.50 8.08
N MET A 69 -13.73 -16.40 7.89
CA MET A 69 -13.12 -15.06 7.90
C MET A 69 -12.50 -14.74 9.27
N LYS A 70 -13.18 -15.05 10.38
CA LYS A 70 -12.65 -14.91 11.75
C LYS A 70 -11.34 -15.69 11.92
N ARG A 71 -11.31 -16.93 11.45
CA ARG A 71 -10.09 -17.75 11.50
C ARG A 71 -8.97 -17.14 10.68
N LEU A 72 -9.23 -16.72 9.42
CA LEU A 72 -8.23 -16.14 8.53
C LEU A 72 -7.62 -14.85 9.11
N THR A 73 -8.45 -13.98 9.70
CA THR A 73 -7.98 -12.73 10.32
C THR A 73 -7.22 -12.99 11.62
N HIS A 74 -7.66 -13.95 12.44
CA HIS A 74 -6.94 -14.39 13.62
C HIS A 74 -5.55 -14.91 13.26
N ASP A 75 -5.45 -15.85 12.32
CA ASP A 75 -4.19 -16.46 11.89
C ASP A 75 -3.23 -15.41 11.27
N ALA A 76 -3.78 -14.38 10.62
CA ALA A 76 -2.99 -13.33 9.98
C ALA A 76 -2.43 -12.30 10.95
N TYR A 77 -3.20 -11.92 11.97
CA TYR A 77 -2.88 -10.76 12.80
C TYR A 77 -2.35 -11.12 14.19
N THR A 78 -2.79 -12.22 14.78
CA THR A 78 -2.39 -12.62 16.13
C THR A 78 -0.88 -12.92 16.20
N GLY A 79 -0.16 -12.19 17.04
CA GLY A 79 1.30 -12.36 17.23
C GLY A 79 2.16 -11.92 16.04
N THR A 80 1.57 -11.27 15.04
CA THR A 80 2.30 -10.79 13.83
C THR A 80 2.87 -9.38 14.02
N PHE A 81 2.23 -8.57 14.85
CA PHE A 81 2.60 -7.17 15.10
C PHE A 81 3.21 -6.99 16.49
N GLU A 82 4.08 -5.99 16.65
CA GLU A 82 4.78 -5.71 17.90
C GLU A 82 3.86 -5.15 18.99
N THR A 83 2.73 -4.58 18.61
CA THR A 83 1.76 -3.96 19.51
C THR A 83 0.40 -4.65 19.40
N PRO A 84 -0.32 -4.85 20.50
CA PRO A 84 -1.66 -5.46 20.47
C PRO A 84 -2.70 -4.59 19.75
N GLU A 85 -2.49 -3.27 19.68
CA GLU A 85 -3.35 -2.36 18.93
C GLU A 85 -3.18 -2.52 17.41
N ILE A 86 -2.09 -3.13 16.95
CA ILE A 86 -1.71 -3.30 15.54
C ILE A 86 -1.48 -1.96 14.83
N VAL A 87 -2.39 -0.99 15.00
CA VAL A 87 -2.28 0.39 14.51
C VAL A 87 -2.51 1.35 15.69
N PRO A 88 -1.49 1.63 16.50
CA PRO A 88 -1.58 2.65 17.54
C PRO A 88 -1.88 4.03 16.95
N VAL A 89 -2.81 4.75 17.57
CA VAL A 89 -3.12 6.15 17.25
C VAL A 89 -2.60 7.03 18.38
N LYS A 90 -1.53 7.77 18.10
CA LYS A 90 -0.86 8.64 19.07
C LYS A 90 -1.38 10.07 18.95
N THR A 91 -2.03 10.58 19.97
CA THR A 91 -2.46 11.96 20.05
C THR A 91 -1.23 12.87 20.24
N MET A 92 -0.98 13.74 19.28
CA MET A 92 0.14 14.68 19.29
C MET A 92 -0.26 16.03 19.87
N SER A 93 -1.51 16.42 19.65
CA SER A 93 -2.12 17.64 20.19
C SER A 93 -3.65 17.54 20.11
N GLU A 94 -4.35 18.52 20.63
CA GLU A 94 -5.82 18.61 20.48
C GLU A 94 -6.30 18.59 19.02
N SER A 95 -5.44 18.93 18.07
CA SER A 95 -5.82 19.10 16.67
C SER A 95 -5.40 17.96 15.75
N PHE A 96 -4.48 17.08 16.17
CA PHE A 96 -4.06 15.95 15.33
C PHE A 96 -3.44 14.79 16.10
N SER A 97 -3.54 13.62 15.47
CA SER A 97 -2.90 12.37 15.90
C SER A 97 -2.07 11.77 14.76
N MET A 98 -1.10 10.93 15.11
CA MET A 98 -0.37 10.05 14.19
C MET A 98 -0.93 8.64 14.29
N ALA A 99 -1.31 8.02 13.17
CA ALA A 99 -1.67 6.62 13.12
C ALA A 99 -0.46 5.79 12.68
N GLU A 100 0.13 5.05 13.59
CA GLU A 100 1.35 4.27 13.34
C GLU A 100 1.03 2.92 12.69
N MET A 101 1.31 2.78 11.41
CA MET A 101 0.96 1.60 10.61
C MET A 101 2.16 0.70 10.32
N PHE A 102 3.24 0.81 11.07
CA PHE A 102 4.54 0.23 10.77
C PHE A 102 5.05 -0.80 11.78
N HIS A 103 4.20 -1.28 12.67
CA HIS A 103 4.57 -2.24 13.74
C HIS A 103 4.58 -3.72 13.28
N GLY A 104 4.48 -3.97 11.97
CA GLY A 104 4.52 -5.29 11.38
C GLY A 104 5.94 -5.79 11.07
N ARG A 105 6.01 -6.96 10.45
CA ARG A 105 7.26 -7.71 10.16
C ARG A 105 8.24 -6.96 9.26
N THR A 106 7.80 -5.99 8.48
CA THR A 106 8.67 -5.25 7.54
C THR A 106 8.74 -3.75 7.84
N CYS A 107 8.17 -3.33 8.96
CA CYS A 107 8.16 -1.94 9.41
C CYS A 107 7.51 -0.97 8.41
N ALA A 108 6.43 -1.41 7.72
CA ALA A 108 5.66 -0.59 6.79
C ALA A 108 4.18 -0.99 6.80
N PHE A 109 3.28 -0.04 6.47
CA PHE A 109 1.83 -0.24 6.45
C PHE A 109 1.37 -1.40 5.55
N LYS A 110 2.19 -1.75 4.60
CA LYS A 110 1.91 -2.83 3.65
C LYS A 110 1.74 -4.19 4.33
N ASP A 111 2.33 -4.37 5.51
CA ASP A 111 2.17 -5.55 6.35
C ASP A 111 0.71 -5.79 6.73
N LEU A 112 -0.07 -4.72 6.96
CA LEU A 112 -1.48 -4.83 7.37
C LEU A 112 -2.34 -5.59 6.35
N ALA A 113 -2.06 -5.42 5.07
CA ALA A 113 -2.74 -6.16 4.02
C ALA A 113 -2.01 -7.46 3.65
N LEU A 114 -0.69 -7.43 3.60
CA LEU A 114 0.11 -8.58 3.14
C LEU A 114 0.28 -9.68 4.19
N SER A 115 -0.06 -9.44 5.44
CA SER A 115 -0.21 -10.50 6.44
C SER A 115 -1.48 -11.33 6.22
N LEU A 116 -2.58 -10.72 5.75
CA LEU A 116 -3.85 -11.42 5.52
C LEU A 116 -3.99 -11.98 4.10
N PHE A 117 -3.46 -11.29 3.11
CA PHE A 117 -3.67 -11.67 1.70
C PHE A 117 -3.27 -13.12 1.37
N PRO A 118 -2.17 -13.68 1.88
CA PRO A 118 -1.83 -15.09 1.65
C PRO A 118 -2.91 -16.06 2.11
N TYR A 119 -3.51 -15.82 3.26
CA TYR A 119 -4.58 -16.65 3.82
C TYR A 119 -5.84 -16.59 2.94
N LEU A 120 -6.22 -15.40 2.50
CA LEU A 120 -7.34 -15.21 1.56
C LEU A 120 -7.07 -15.92 0.23
N LEU A 121 -5.86 -15.82 -0.31
CA LEU A 121 -5.49 -16.44 -1.58
C LEU A 121 -5.50 -17.96 -1.49
N VAL A 122 -4.90 -18.54 -0.44
CA VAL A 122 -4.92 -19.99 -0.21
C VAL A 122 -6.34 -20.50 -0.01
N TYR A 123 -7.18 -19.75 0.73
CA TYR A 123 -8.60 -20.10 0.87
C TYR A 123 -9.29 -20.11 -0.50
N ALA A 124 -9.11 -19.08 -1.31
CA ALA A 124 -9.70 -18.99 -2.64
C ALA A 124 -9.24 -20.14 -3.56
N LYS A 125 -7.95 -20.48 -3.51
CA LYS A 125 -7.39 -21.61 -4.29
C LYS A 125 -7.97 -22.95 -3.88
N LYS A 126 -8.11 -23.22 -2.58
CA LYS A 126 -8.74 -24.44 -2.07
C LYS A 126 -10.18 -24.63 -2.57
N GLN A 127 -10.92 -23.52 -2.77
CA GLN A 127 -12.27 -23.58 -3.33
C GLN A 127 -12.28 -23.94 -4.83
N GLN A 128 -11.24 -23.57 -5.59
CA GLN A 128 -11.14 -23.89 -7.03
C GLN A 128 -10.87 -25.37 -7.29
N LYS A 129 -10.20 -26.09 -6.37
CA LYS A 129 -9.92 -27.54 -6.45
C LYS A 129 -9.22 -27.97 -7.75
N ASP A 130 -8.44 -27.09 -8.38
CA ASP A 130 -7.77 -27.34 -9.66
C ASP A 130 -6.36 -27.93 -9.50
N GLY A 131 -5.88 -28.06 -8.26
CA GLY A 131 -4.56 -28.61 -7.93
C GLY A 131 -3.37 -27.77 -8.40
N LYS A 132 -3.61 -26.57 -8.94
CA LYS A 132 -2.54 -25.73 -9.47
C LYS A 132 -1.91 -24.86 -8.38
N GLU A 133 -0.62 -24.65 -8.49
CA GLU A 133 0.12 -23.73 -7.66
C GLU A 133 0.00 -22.28 -8.13
N VAL A 134 0.32 -21.32 -7.28
CA VAL A 134 0.29 -19.89 -7.62
C VAL A 134 1.69 -19.32 -7.56
N LEU A 135 2.14 -18.69 -8.63
CA LEU A 135 3.33 -17.85 -8.65
C LEU A 135 2.94 -16.38 -8.60
N ILE A 136 3.24 -15.74 -7.48
CA ILE A 136 3.08 -14.29 -7.30
C ILE A 136 4.26 -13.58 -7.96
N LEU A 137 3.95 -12.75 -8.95
CA LEU A 137 4.92 -11.89 -9.61
C LEU A 137 4.73 -10.45 -9.13
N THR A 138 5.78 -9.83 -8.62
CA THR A 138 5.72 -8.48 -8.04
C THR A 138 6.90 -7.63 -8.50
N ALA A 139 6.63 -6.44 -9.04
CA ALA A 139 7.61 -5.37 -9.15
C ALA A 139 7.52 -4.45 -7.93
N THR A 140 8.66 -3.96 -7.47
CA THR A 140 8.71 -3.12 -6.25
C THR A 140 9.76 -2.02 -6.36
N SER A 141 9.48 -0.89 -5.69
CA SER A 141 10.46 0.15 -5.38
C SER A 141 11.07 -0.01 -3.96
N GLY A 142 10.82 -1.16 -3.29
CA GLY A 142 11.34 -1.48 -1.95
C GLY A 142 10.31 -2.14 -1.04
N ASP A 143 9.51 -1.35 -0.32
CA ASP A 143 8.62 -1.84 0.75
C ASP A 143 7.60 -2.88 0.32
N THR A 144 6.98 -2.74 -0.86
CA THR A 144 5.95 -3.69 -1.32
C THR A 144 6.55 -5.08 -1.54
N GLY A 145 7.74 -5.14 -2.16
CA GLY A 145 8.41 -6.42 -2.40
C GLY A 145 8.77 -7.12 -1.10
N LYS A 146 9.37 -6.38 -0.16
CA LYS A 146 9.73 -6.95 1.14
C LYS A 146 8.50 -7.46 1.90
N ALA A 147 7.43 -6.66 1.97
CA ALA A 147 6.21 -7.06 2.67
C ALA A 147 5.51 -8.27 1.99
N ALA A 148 5.54 -8.36 0.66
CA ALA A 148 5.03 -9.51 -0.07
C ALA A 148 5.88 -10.76 0.17
N LEU A 149 7.21 -10.65 0.09
CA LEU A 149 8.12 -11.75 0.41
C LEU A 149 7.90 -12.30 1.81
N GLU A 150 7.73 -11.42 2.80
CA GLU A 150 7.51 -11.84 4.19
C GLU A 150 6.12 -12.44 4.40
N GLY A 151 5.08 -11.88 3.76
CA GLY A 151 3.72 -12.37 3.88
C GLY A 151 3.52 -13.75 3.23
N PHE A 152 4.13 -13.98 2.07
CA PHE A 152 4.02 -15.24 1.32
C PHE A 152 5.11 -16.28 1.67
N ARG A 153 6.03 -15.95 2.58
CA ARG A 153 7.09 -16.85 2.99
C ARG A 153 6.57 -18.19 3.51
N ASP A 154 7.02 -19.28 2.90
CA ASP A 154 6.71 -20.66 3.25
C ASP A 154 5.18 -20.98 3.27
N VAL A 155 4.38 -20.23 2.52
CA VAL A 155 2.94 -20.48 2.34
C VAL A 155 2.75 -21.64 1.35
N PRO A 156 2.12 -22.78 1.76
CA PRO A 156 1.95 -23.94 0.90
C PRO A 156 1.13 -23.64 -0.36
N GLY A 157 1.59 -24.14 -1.52
CA GLY A 157 0.94 -23.98 -2.82
C GLY A 157 1.07 -22.55 -3.42
N VAL A 158 1.93 -21.72 -2.82
CA VAL A 158 2.20 -20.36 -3.32
C VAL A 158 3.70 -20.13 -3.38
N HIS A 159 4.17 -19.63 -4.51
CA HIS A 159 5.52 -19.15 -4.73
C HIS A 159 5.51 -17.64 -4.98
N ILE A 160 6.60 -16.97 -4.68
CA ILE A 160 6.72 -15.53 -4.94
C ILE A 160 8.06 -15.19 -5.57
N MET A 161 8.00 -14.39 -6.65
CA MET A 161 9.17 -13.82 -7.29
C MET A 161 9.04 -12.30 -7.34
N VAL A 162 10.05 -11.62 -6.79
CA VAL A 162 10.08 -10.15 -6.70
C VAL A 162 11.20 -9.60 -7.56
N PHE A 163 10.87 -8.62 -8.39
CA PHE A 163 11.81 -7.82 -9.16
C PHE A 163 11.94 -6.43 -8.58
N TYR A 164 13.17 -5.93 -8.42
CA TYR A 164 13.44 -4.60 -7.91
C TYR A 164 14.57 -3.93 -8.72
N PRO A 165 14.56 -2.59 -8.90
CA PRO A 165 15.68 -1.88 -9.50
C PRO A 165 16.95 -2.07 -8.67
N SER A 166 18.03 -2.57 -9.28
CA SER A 166 19.33 -2.76 -8.61
C SER A 166 19.92 -1.42 -8.12
N HIS A 167 19.56 -0.33 -8.80
CA HIS A 167 19.86 1.05 -8.45
C HIS A 167 18.54 1.80 -8.24
N GLY A 168 18.28 2.35 -7.03
CA GLY A 168 17.05 3.12 -6.78
C GLY A 168 16.23 2.67 -5.58
N VAL A 169 16.73 1.69 -4.82
CA VAL A 169 16.22 1.35 -3.47
C VAL A 169 17.29 1.69 -2.43
N SER A 170 16.88 2.02 -1.20
CA SER A 170 17.84 2.28 -0.14
C SER A 170 18.66 1.02 0.18
N PRO A 171 19.92 1.14 0.66
CA PRO A 171 20.74 -0.02 1.03
C PRO A 171 20.04 -0.96 2.01
N LEU A 172 19.29 -0.42 2.97
CA LEU A 172 18.55 -1.20 3.95
C LEU A 172 17.35 -1.93 3.33
N GLN A 173 16.62 -1.29 2.41
CA GLN A 173 15.55 -1.97 1.66
C GLN A 173 16.09 -3.06 0.74
N GLN A 174 17.26 -2.84 0.13
CA GLN A 174 17.94 -3.86 -0.67
C GLN A 174 18.31 -5.06 0.19
N ASP A 175 18.91 -4.83 1.36
CA ASP A 175 19.24 -5.89 2.32
C ASP A 175 18.00 -6.65 2.80
N GLN A 176 16.89 -5.95 3.05
CA GLN A 176 15.62 -6.58 3.42
C GLN A 176 15.15 -7.60 2.37
N MET A 177 15.37 -7.34 1.08
CA MET A 177 14.99 -8.24 -0.01
C MET A 177 16.04 -9.32 -0.25
N GLN A 178 17.32 -8.95 -0.38
CA GLN A 178 18.40 -9.89 -0.66
C GLN A 178 18.62 -10.92 0.45
N LYS A 179 18.34 -10.56 1.70
CA LYS A 179 18.48 -11.41 2.89
C LYS A 179 17.16 -12.09 3.30
N GLN A 180 16.15 -12.11 2.42
CA GLN A 180 14.86 -12.74 2.67
C GLN A 180 15.01 -14.25 2.92
N LEU A 181 14.32 -14.76 3.94
CA LEU A 181 14.22 -16.18 4.26
C LEU A 181 13.00 -16.81 3.57
N GLY A 182 12.99 -18.13 3.47
CA GLY A 182 11.89 -18.91 2.89
C GLY A 182 12.36 -19.80 1.73
N ASN A 183 11.62 -20.88 1.47
CA ASN A 183 11.95 -21.87 0.44
C ASN A 183 11.19 -21.64 -0.87
N ASN A 184 10.10 -20.87 -0.81
CA ASN A 184 9.19 -20.55 -1.90
C ASN A 184 9.36 -19.10 -2.42
N VAL A 185 10.47 -18.45 -2.08
CA VAL A 185 10.73 -17.04 -2.43
C VAL A 185 11.91 -16.93 -3.39
N LYS A 186 11.79 -16.01 -4.35
CA LYS A 186 12.86 -15.62 -5.29
C LYS A 186 12.93 -14.10 -5.37
N VAL A 187 14.13 -13.54 -5.40
CA VAL A 187 14.35 -12.10 -5.56
C VAL A 187 15.37 -11.88 -6.66
N VAL A 188 15.07 -10.97 -7.57
CA VAL A 188 15.94 -10.66 -8.71
C VAL A 188 16.04 -9.14 -8.86
N GLY A 189 17.28 -8.64 -8.86
CA GLY A 189 17.56 -7.27 -9.25
C GLY A 189 17.40 -7.09 -10.76
N ILE A 190 17.01 -5.91 -11.20
CA ILE A 190 16.99 -5.58 -12.63
C ILE A 190 17.86 -4.36 -12.93
N GLU A 191 18.49 -4.35 -14.09
CA GLU A 191 19.04 -3.15 -14.69
C GLU A 191 17.92 -2.37 -15.33
N GLY A 192 17.49 -1.28 -14.68
CA GLY A 192 16.34 -0.46 -15.06
C GLY A 192 15.71 0.21 -13.85
N ASN A 193 14.58 0.87 -14.07
CA ASN A 193 13.80 1.52 -13.02
C ASN A 193 12.55 0.69 -12.65
N PHE A 194 11.78 1.19 -11.68
CA PHE A 194 10.54 0.55 -11.23
C PHE A 194 9.49 0.42 -12.36
N ASP A 195 9.36 1.42 -13.22
CA ASP A 195 8.39 1.41 -14.32
C ASP A 195 8.77 0.38 -15.39
N ASP A 196 10.08 0.17 -15.61
CA ASP A 196 10.59 -0.89 -16.47
C ASP A 196 10.18 -2.27 -15.95
N ALA A 197 10.38 -2.54 -14.65
CA ALA A 197 9.96 -3.78 -14.01
C ALA A 197 8.45 -4.00 -14.12
N GLN A 198 7.66 -2.98 -13.78
CA GLN A 198 6.21 -3.05 -13.77
C GLN A 198 5.63 -3.25 -15.17
N SER A 199 6.16 -2.52 -16.18
CA SER A 199 5.71 -2.63 -17.57
C SER A 199 6.05 -4.00 -18.17
N THR A 200 7.22 -4.55 -17.82
CA THR A 200 7.61 -5.90 -18.26
C THR A 200 6.72 -6.97 -17.63
N LEU A 201 6.43 -6.90 -16.34
CA LEU A 201 5.49 -7.83 -15.72
C LEU A 201 4.08 -7.75 -16.34
N LYS A 202 3.57 -6.56 -16.64
CA LYS A 202 2.29 -6.42 -17.35
C LYS A 202 2.29 -7.14 -18.71
N LYS A 203 3.40 -7.07 -19.46
CA LYS A 203 3.55 -7.82 -20.71
C LYS A 203 3.57 -9.32 -20.48
N VAL A 204 4.25 -9.80 -19.44
CA VAL A 204 4.28 -11.22 -19.05
C VAL A 204 2.88 -11.74 -18.73
N PHE A 205 2.07 -10.98 -17.99
CA PHE A 205 0.66 -11.34 -17.69
C PHE A 205 -0.24 -11.47 -18.93
N GLY A 206 0.11 -10.81 -20.04
CA GLY A 206 -0.59 -10.90 -21.32
C GLY A 206 0.09 -11.80 -22.36
N SER A 207 1.14 -12.56 -21.97
CA SER A 207 1.96 -13.32 -22.90
C SER A 207 1.65 -14.83 -22.91
N ALA A 208 2.14 -15.52 -23.95
CA ALA A 208 2.11 -16.98 -24.06
C ALA A 208 2.82 -17.69 -22.90
N LEU A 209 3.75 -17.04 -22.19
CA LEU A 209 4.40 -17.59 -21.01
C LEU A 209 3.39 -17.91 -19.90
N ARG A 210 2.41 -17.01 -19.67
CA ARG A 210 1.33 -17.27 -18.71
C ARG A 210 0.54 -18.53 -19.05
N GLU A 211 0.21 -18.74 -20.32
CA GLU A 211 -0.55 -19.91 -20.78
C GLU A 211 0.28 -21.19 -20.61
N ARG A 212 1.54 -21.19 -21.06
CA ARG A 212 2.46 -22.34 -20.88
C ARG A 212 2.67 -22.69 -19.39
N SER A 213 2.81 -21.69 -18.53
CA SER A 213 2.94 -21.92 -17.09
C SER A 213 1.66 -22.53 -16.49
N ALA A 214 0.49 -22.07 -16.91
CA ALA A 214 -0.79 -22.63 -16.48
C ALA A 214 -1.00 -24.08 -16.95
N GLU A 215 -0.48 -24.44 -18.14
CA GLU A 215 -0.44 -25.84 -18.63
C GLU A 215 0.49 -26.71 -17.78
N LYS A 216 1.59 -26.16 -17.27
CA LYS A 216 2.52 -26.82 -16.32
C LYS A 216 1.97 -26.88 -14.88
N GLY A 217 0.78 -26.33 -14.60
CA GLY A 217 0.18 -26.34 -13.27
C GLY A 217 0.48 -25.09 -12.43
N VAL A 218 1.11 -24.04 -12.98
CA VAL A 218 1.47 -22.82 -12.24
C VAL A 218 0.69 -21.62 -12.77
N LEU A 219 -0.15 -21.02 -11.91
CA LEU A 219 -0.94 -19.84 -12.23
C LEU A 219 -0.24 -18.56 -11.80
N PHE A 220 -0.18 -17.56 -12.67
CA PHE A 220 0.36 -16.25 -12.31
C PHE A 220 -0.68 -15.39 -11.60
N SER A 221 -0.28 -14.76 -10.50
CA SER A 221 -1.02 -13.74 -9.79
C SER A 221 -0.08 -12.61 -9.37
N SER A 222 -0.65 -11.53 -8.81
CA SER A 222 0.14 -10.36 -8.40
C SER A 222 -0.19 -9.95 -6.97
N ALA A 223 0.85 -9.62 -6.20
CA ALA A 223 0.72 -8.99 -4.88
C ALA A 223 0.87 -7.46 -4.93
N ASN A 224 0.84 -6.84 -6.10
CA ASN A 224 0.81 -5.39 -6.22
C ASN A 224 -0.52 -4.82 -5.69
N SER A 225 -0.58 -3.51 -5.45
CA SER A 225 -1.75 -2.84 -4.85
C SER A 225 -3.04 -2.92 -5.67
N ILE A 226 -2.95 -3.39 -6.92
CA ILE A 226 -4.10 -3.62 -7.81
C ILE A 226 -4.99 -4.78 -7.38
N ASN A 227 -4.47 -5.76 -6.64
CA ASN A 227 -5.28 -6.89 -6.16
C ASN A 227 -6.21 -6.45 -5.03
N ILE A 228 -7.46 -6.91 -5.06
CA ILE A 228 -8.46 -6.61 -4.01
C ILE A 228 -8.07 -7.14 -2.64
N GLY A 229 -7.28 -8.22 -2.57
CA GLY A 229 -6.68 -8.75 -1.34
C GLY A 229 -5.67 -7.80 -0.69
N ARG A 230 -5.20 -6.78 -1.45
CA ARG A 230 -4.40 -5.67 -0.94
C ARG A 230 -5.25 -4.46 -0.57
N LEU A 231 -6.36 -4.23 -1.25
CA LEU A 231 -7.19 -3.04 -1.06
C LEU A 231 -8.06 -3.14 0.21
N PHE A 232 -8.90 -4.19 0.29
CA PHE A 232 -9.92 -4.22 1.35
C PHE A 232 -9.39 -4.38 2.77
N PRO A 233 -8.30 -5.12 3.06
CA PRO A 233 -7.73 -5.12 4.40
C PRO A 233 -7.32 -3.73 4.89
N GLN A 234 -7.05 -2.80 3.98
CA GLN A 234 -6.71 -1.42 4.33
C GLN A 234 -7.92 -0.60 4.80
N VAL A 235 -9.14 -0.99 4.50
CA VAL A 235 -10.35 -0.33 5.00
C VAL A 235 -10.45 -0.46 6.53
N VAL A 236 -10.01 -1.59 7.06
CA VAL A 236 -10.12 -1.94 8.49
C VAL A 236 -9.43 -0.91 9.38
N TYR A 237 -8.21 -0.51 9.05
CA TYR A 237 -7.47 0.38 9.94
C TYR A 237 -8.03 1.82 9.97
N TYR A 238 -8.80 2.25 8.99
CA TYR A 238 -9.52 3.54 9.06
C TYR A 238 -10.72 3.48 10.01
N VAL A 239 -11.42 2.36 10.04
CA VAL A 239 -12.45 2.10 11.05
C VAL A 239 -11.81 2.02 12.45
N TRP A 240 -10.67 1.33 12.57
CA TRP A 240 -9.90 1.25 13.82
C TRP A 240 -9.42 2.62 14.32
N MET A 241 -8.93 3.48 13.43
CA MET A 241 -8.54 4.86 13.77
C MET A 241 -9.71 5.63 14.37
N TRP A 242 -10.90 5.57 13.76
CA TRP A 242 -12.11 6.16 14.30
C TRP A 242 -12.43 5.68 15.71
N LEU A 243 -12.49 4.37 15.92
CA LEU A 243 -12.78 3.78 17.23
C LEU A 243 -11.71 4.15 18.26
N SER A 244 -10.44 4.23 17.84
CA SER A 244 -9.34 4.67 18.71
C SER A 244 -9.48 6.11 19.16
N LEU A 245 -9.85 7.02 18.25
CA LEU A 245 -10.11 8.43 18.59
C LEU A 245 -11.27 8.59 19.57
N LEU A 246 -12.34 7.81 19.41
CA LEU A 246 -13.47 7.78 20.36
C LEU A 246 -13.03 7.26 21.75
N LYS A 247 -12.29 6.15 21.81
CA LYS A 247 -11.76 5.58 23.05
C LYS A 247 -10.86 6.56 23.80
N GLN A 248 -10.10 7.38 23.09
CA GLN A 248 -9.18 8.38 23.62
C GLN A 248 -9.88 9.72 23.93
N ASN A 249 -11.17 9.87 23.61
CA ASN A 249 -11.91 11.14 23.67
C ASN A 249 -11.28 12.27 22.85
N SER A 250 -10.56 11.93 21.78
CA SER A 250 -9.99 12.89 20.84
C SER A 250 -11.04 13.50 19.91
N ILE A 251 -12.16 12.79 19.72
CA ILE A 251 -13.38 13.24 19.05
C ILE A 251 -14.62 12.79 19.81
N GLY A 252 -15.70 13.54 19.68
CA GLY A 252 -17.02 13.14 20.19
C GLY A 252 -17.76 12.15 19.26
N PRO A 253 -18.81 11.46 19.75
CA PRO A 253 -19.51 10.41 18.99
C PRO A 253 -20.16 10.85 17.68
N LYS A 254 -20.39 12.15 17.50
CA LYS A 254 -21.02 12.76 16.30
C LYS A 254 -20.03 13.62 15.50
N GLU A 255 -18.80 13.69 15.93
CA GLU A 255 -17.78 14.50 15.26
C GLU A 255 -17.10 13.72 14.14
N THR A 256 -16.77 14.45 13.08
CA THR A 256 -15.94 13.94 11.99
C THR A 256 -14.48 14.22 12.28
N PHE A 257 -13.61 13.45 11.66
CA PHE A 257 -12.17 13.69 11.66
C PHE A 257 -11.62 13.71 10.23
N ASN A 258 -10.55 14.46 10.00
CA ASN A 258 -9.88 14.48 8.72
C ASN A 258 -8.78 13.43 8.67
N VAL A 259 -8.42 13.01 7.47
CA VAL A 259 -7.31 12.06 7.25
C VAL A 259 -6.38 12.60 6.18
N VAL A 260 -5.07 12.62 6.48
CA VAL A 260 -4.01 12.97 5.52
C VAL A 260 -3.19 11.73 5.22
N VAL A 261 -3.12 11.36 3.95
CA VAL A 261 -2.50 10.11 3.51
C VAL A 261 -1.33 10.42 2.56
N PRO A 262 -0.09 10.00 2.92
CA PRO A 262 1.00 10.05 1.97
C PRO A 262 0.71 9.05 0.84
N THR A 263 0.60 9.54 -0.39
CA THR A 263 -0.03 8.81 -1.47
C THR A 263 0.91 8.57 -2.65
N GLY A 264 1.06 7.30 -3.03
CA GLY A 264 1.66 6.86 -4.29
C GLY A 264 0.60 6.18 -5.16
N ASN A 265 0.50 4.84 -5.09
CA ASN A 265 -0.42 4.03 -5.91
C ASN A 265 -1.92 4.12 -5.52
N PHE A 266 -2.31 5.10 -4.73
CA PHE A 266 -3.69 5.43 -4.33
C PHE A 266 -4.45 4.36 -3.53
N GLY A 267 -3.89 3.18 -3.30
CA GLY A 267 -4.57 2.09 -2.59
C GLY A 267 -4.97 2.46 -1.16
N ASN A 268 -4.06 3.10 -0.43
CA ASN A 268 -4.26 3.49 0.95
C ASN A 268 -5.38 4.54 1.09
N ILE A 269 -5.33 5.64 0.36
CA ILE A 269 -6.35 6.69 0.44
C ILE A 269 -7.70 6.25 -0.16
N LEU A 270 -7.70 5.36 -1.17
CA LEU A 270 -8.93 4.74 -1.67
C LEU A 270 -9.61 3.90 -0.58
N ALA A 271 -8.84 3.17 0.22
CA ALA A 271 -9.38 2.44 1.36
C ALA A 271 -9.99 3.38 2.43
N ALA A 272 -9.40 4.56 2.67
CA ALA A 272 -9.99 5.61 3.51
C ALA A 272 -11.33 6.10 2.94
N TRP A 273 -11.39 6.33 1.62
CA TRP A 273 -12.62 6.72 0.95
C TRP A 273 -13.69 5.64 1.06
N ILE A 274 -13.33 4.37 0.87
CA ILE A 274 -14.27 3.24 1.05
C ILE A 274 -14.74 3.18 2.51
N ALA A 275 -13.86 3.36 3.50
CA ALA A 275 -14.22 3.40 4.92
C ALA A 275 -15.25 4.51 5.20
N LYS A 276 -15.09 5.70 4.59
CA LYS A 276 -16.06 6.79 4.65
C LYS A 276 -17.41 6.37 4.07
N GLN A 277 -17.44 5.70 2.90
CA GLN A 277 -18.68 5.26 2.26
C GLN A 277 -19.45 4.22 3.08
N ILE A 278 -18.78 3.39 3.86
CA ILE A 278 -19.42 2.37 4.71
C ILE A 278 -19.77 2.86 6.12
N GLY A 279 -19.53 4.14 6.43
CA GLY A 279 -20.04 4.79 7.64
C GLY A 279 -18.99 5.31 8.63
N THR A 280 -17.68 5.22 8.33
CA THR A 280 -16.67 5.89 9.14
C THR A 280 -16.81 7.41 8.98
N PRO A 281 -16.90 8.21 10.06
CA PRO A 281 -17.18 9.64 9.99
C PRO A 281 -15.96 10.47 9.58
N ILE A 282 -15.38 10.12 8.43
CA ILE A 282 -14.25 10.86 7.85
C ILE A 282 -14.80 12.14 7.17
N GLY A 283 -14.28 13.29 7.58
CA GLY A 283 -14.56 14.57 6.96
C GLY A 283 -13.77 14.75 5.67
N GLU A 284 -12.69 15.52 5.75
CA GLU A 284 -11.79 15.74 4.61
C GLU A 284 -10.79 14.60 4.45
N LEU A 285 -10.67 14.09 3.22
CA LEU A 285 -9.59 13.22 2.79
C LEU A 285 -8.56 14.04 2.02
N ILE A 286 -7.30 13.98 2.45
CA ILE A 286 -6.22 14.78 1.88
C ILE A 286 -5.16 13.85 1.30
N CYS A 287 -5.04 13.90 -0.03
CA CYS A 287 -4.03 13.19 -0.81
C CYS A 287 -2.74 14.00 -0.80
N ALA A 288 -1.74 13.57 -0.05
CA ALA A 288 -0.45 14.23 0.02
C ALA A 288 0.53 13.60 -0.99
N SER A 289 1.14 14.43 -1.83
CA SER A 289 2.15 14.07 -2.82
C SER A 289 3.52 14.66 -2.44
N ASN A 290 4.59 13.99 -2.87
CA ASN A 290 5.93 14.57 -2.88
C ASN A 290 6.13 15.43 -4.16
N GLU A 291 7.37 15.65 -4.58
CA GLU A 291 7.71 16.42 -5.78
C GLU A 291 7.11 15.81 -7.07
N ASN A 292 6.87 14.50 -7.10
CA ASN A 292 6.09 13.84 -8.15
C ASN A 292 4.58 14.06 -7.93
N LYS A 293 4.14 15.30 -8.11
CA LYS A 293 2.84 15.83 -7.69
C LYS A 293 1.70 15.66 -8.69
N VAL A 294 1.74 14.61 -9.51
CA VAL A 294 0.71 14.36 -10.53
C VAL A 294 -0.71 14.35 -9.95
N LEU A 295 -0.89 13.73 -8.78
CA LEU A 295 -2.19 13.67 -8.10
C LEU A 295 -2.59 15.04 -7.53
N ALA A 296 -1.68 15.77 -6.89
CA ALA A 296 -1.96 17.09 -6.34
C ALA A 296 -2.38 18.08 -7.46
N ASP A 297 -1.68 18.03 -8.61
CA ASP A 297 -2.03 18.84 -9.79
C ASP A 297 -3.39 18.42 -10.37
N PHE A 298 -3.67 17.11 -10.44
CA PHE A 298 -4.97 16.60 -10.87
C PHE A 298 -6.12 17.11 -10.01
N PHE A 299 -6.03 17.04 -8.68
CA PHE A 299 -7.08 17.55 -7.80
C PHE A 299 -7.32 19.06 -7.96
N LYS A 300 -6.32 19.80 -8.43
CA LYS A 300 -6.42 21.23 -8.70
C LYS A 300 -7.00 21.54 -10.09
N THR A 301 -6.68 20.75 -11.10
CA THR A 301 -6.93 21.08 -12.52
C THR A 301 -7.97 20.20 -13.20
N GLY A 302 -8.24 18.99 -12.66
CA GLY A 302 -9.04 17.96 -13.32
C GLY A 302 -8.32 17.25 -14.47
N THR A 303 -7.03 17.54 -14.68
CA THR A 303 -6.21 16.95 -15.74
C THR A 303 -5.12 16.07 -15.14
N TYR A 304 -5.09 14.81 -15.53
CA TYR A 304 -4.04 13.86 -15.20
C TYR A 304 -3.02 13.87 -16.31
N ASP A 305 -1.78 14.30 -16.02
CA ASP A 305 -0.73 14.49 -17.00
C ASP A 305 0.59 13.88 -16.50
N ILE A 306 1.07 12.85 -17.21
CA ILE A 306 2.35 12.18 -16.93
C ILE A 306 3.51 12.68 -17.83
N ASN A 307 3.27 13.65 -18.70
CA ASN A 307 4.28 14.25 -19.57
C ASN A 307 5.10 15.28 -18.76
N ARG A 308 5.84 14.80 -17.78
CA ARG A 308 6.65 15.58 -16.84
C ARG A 308 7.88 14.80 -16.41
N ASP A 309 8.86 15.50 -15.85
CA ASP A 309 10.04 14.87 -15.29
C ASP A 309 9.67 13.98 -14.09
N PHE A 310 10.37 12.87 -13.97
CA PHE A 310 10.30 11.97 -12.82
C PHE A 310 11.44 12.30 -11.85
N HIS A 311 11.10 12.49 -10.59
CA HIS A 311 12.04 12.83 -9.53
C HIS A 311 12.25 11.64 -8.58
N LEU A 312 13.49 11.25 -8.36
CA LEU A 312 13.85 10.33 -7.28
C LEU A 312 13.96 11.14 -5.99
N THR A 313 13.16 10.79 -4.98
CA THR A 313 13.05 11.52 -3.73
C THR A 313 13.44 10.66 -2.52
N GLU A 314 13.56 11.28 -1.35
CA GLU A 314 13.77 10.58 -0.07
C GLU A 314 12.49 9.85 0.41
N ALA A 315 11.33 10.04 -0.27
CA ALA A 315 10.08 9.35 0.00
C ALA A 315 9.70 8.42 -1.18
N PRO A 316 10.49 7.36 -1.46
CA PRO A 316 10.45 6.60 -2.72
C PRO A 316 9.15 5.85 -2.97
N SER A 317 8.36 5.52 -1.94
CA SER A 317 7.04 4.87 -2.14
C SER A 317 5.99 5.80 -2.75
N MET A 318 6.27 7.11 -2.83
CA MET A 318 5.45 8.15 -3.46
C MET A 318 5.99 8.57 -4.84
N ASP A 319 7.15 8.05 -5.27
CA ASP A 319 7.75 8.35 -6.56
C ASP A 319 7.00 7.60 -7.66
N ILE A 320 5.93 8.21 -8.15
CA ILE A 320 5.07 7.67 -9.21
C ILE A 320 4.62 8.77 -10.18
N LEU A 321 4.43 8.40 -11.42
CA LEU A 321 3.68 9.18 -12.41
C LEU A 321 2.30 8.55 -12.69
N ILE A 322 2.21 7.22 -12.64
CA ILE A 322 0.96 6.49 -12.83
C ILE A 322 0.50 5.89 -11.49
N SER A 323 -0.58 6.42 -10.95
CA SER A 323 -1.19 5.99 -9.70
C SER A 323 -2.24 4.91 -9.97
N SER A 324 -1.86 3.64 -9.80
CA SER A 324 -2.62 2.49 -10.32
C SER A 324 -4.05 2.35 -9.80
N ASN A 325 -4.30 2.60 -8.49
CA ASN A 325 -5.65 2.47 -7.93
C ASN A 325 -6.52 3.73 -8.14
N PHE A 326 -5.94 4.79 -8.71
CA PHE A 326 -6.70 5.98 -9.05
C PHE A 326 -7.82 5.67 -10.05
N GLU A 327 -7.58 4.71 -10.95
CA GLU A 327 -8.59 4.17 -11.87
C GLU A 327 -9.86 3.68 -11.15
N ARG A 328 -9.72 3.03 -9.97
CA ARG A 328 -10.88 2.62 -9.17
C ARG A 328 -11.67 3.81 -8.66
N PHE A 329 -10.99 4.83 -8.17
CA PHE A 329 -11.63 6.06 -7.72
C PHE A 329 -12.36 6.77 -8.87
N LEU A 330 -11.73 6.87 -10.04
CA LEU A 330 -12.37 7.41 -11.24
C LEU A 330 -13.64 6.63 -11.63
N TYR A 331 -13.60 5.30 -11.53
CA TYR A 331 -14.78 4.48 -11.81
C TYR A 331 -15.95 4.85 -10.91
N PHE A 332 -15.73 5.03 -9.61
CA PHE A 332 -16.78 5.46 -8.68
C PHE A 332 -17.23 6.90 -8.94
N MET A 333 -16.32 7.79 -9.31
CA MET A 333 -16.66 9.20 -9.57
C MET A 333 -17.37 9.40 -10.90
N THR A 334 -17.01 8.68 -11.93
CA THR A 334 -17.65 8.81 -13.27
C THR A 334 -18.89 7.95 -13.40
N GLY A 335 -18.96 6.82 -12.71
CA GLY A 335 -20.02 5.83 -12.84
C GLY A 335 -20.06 5.13 -14.20
N SER A 336 -18.98 5.25 -15.02
CA SER A 336 -18.94 4.76 -16.39
C SER A 336 -17.63 4.03 -16.67
N LYS A 337 -17.73 2.75 -16.97
CA LYS A 337 -16.62 1.92 -17.43
C LYS A 337 -16.09 2.36 -18.80
N GLU A 338 -16.96 2.87 -19.66
CA GLU A 338 -16.60 3.38 -20.97
C GLU A 338 -15.71 4.62 -20.85
N THR A 339 -16.06 5.55 -19.96
CA THR A 339 -15.25 6.74 -19.67
C THR A 339 -13.88 6.34 -19.10
N VAL A 340 -13.86 5.43 -18.10
CA VAL A 340 -12.59 4.97 -17.52
C VAL A 340 -11.72 4.26 -18.56
N ALA A 341 -12.31 3.40 -19.40
CA ALA A 341 -11.56 2.73 -20.46
C ALA A 341 -10.95 3.73 -21.45
N ALA A 342 -11.70 4.78 -21.84
CA ALA A 342 -11.22 5.85 -22.72
C ALA A 342 -10.10 6.67 -22.07
N ASP A 343 -10.25 7.06 -20.80
CA ASP A 343 -9.25 7.82 -20.04
C ASP A 343 -7.95 7.03 -19.89
N MET A 344 -8.04 5.73 -19.58
CA MET A 344 -6.86 4.87 -19.45
C MET A 344 -6.19 4.62 -20.80
N GLN A 345 -6.96 4.57 -21.89
CA GLN A 345 -6.39 4.49 -23.25
C GLN A 345 -5.70 5.81 -23.63
N ALA A 346 -6.32 6.96 -23.35
CA ALA A 346 -5.72 8.27 -23.58
C ALA A 346 -4.40 8.45 -22.79
N LEU A 347 -4.40 8.03 -21.51
CA LEU A 347 -3.19 8.04 -20.69
C LEU A 347 -2.06 7.21 -21.31
N LYS A 348 -2.40 6.04 -21.87
CA LYS A 348 -1.42 5.17 -22.54
C LYS A 348 -0.89 5.77 -23.84
N ASP A 349 -1.75 6.40 -24.64
CA ASP A 349 -1.43 6.86 -25.99
C ASP A 349 -0.77 8.24 -26.01
N THR A 350 -1.21 9.14 -25.11
CA THR A 350 -0.81 10.55 -25.09
C THR A 350 -0.22 11.03 -23.78
N GLY A 351 -0.32 10.22 -22.71
CA GLY A 351 0.14 10.57 -21.38
C GLY A 351 -0.78 11.54 -20.63
N ILE A 352 -1.99 11.84 -21.17
CA ILE A 352 -2.88 12.85 -20.58
C ILE A 352 -4.35 12.51 -20.77
N TYR A 353 -5.17 12.82 -19.78
CA TYR A 353 -6.64 12.88 -19.89
C TYR A 353 -7.21 13.96 -18.95
N SER A 354 -8.44 14.39 -19.19
CA SER A 354 -9.14 15.38 -18.37
C SER A 354 -10.56 14.94 -18.10
N LEU A 355 -11.02 15.14 -16.86
CA LEU A 355 -12.40 14.86 -16.48
C LEU A 355 -13.37 15.92 -16.95
N SER A 356 -14.64 15.55 -17.12
CA SER A 356 -15.73 16.52 -17.26
C SER A 356 -15.87 17.36 -15.98
N LYS A 357 -16.49 18.53 -16.11
CA LYS A 357 -16.75 19.40 -14.97
C LYS A 357 -17.57 18.69 -13.88
N GLU A 358 -18.59 17.95 -14.27
CA GLU A 358 -19.47 17.22 -13.36
C GLU A 358 -18.72 16.10 -12.61
N ALA A 359 -17.83 15.40 -13.30
CA ALA A 359 -16.99 14.38 -12.66
C ALA A 359 -16.00 15.03 -11.68
N MET A 360 -15.42 16.18 -12.06
CA MET A 360 -14.48 16.89 -11.20
C MET A 360 -15.15 17.49 -9.95
N GLU A 361 -16.38 17.96 -10.04
CA GLU A 361 -17.17 18.40 -8.88
C GLU A 361 -17.39 17.25 -7.88
N ARG A 362 -17.66 16.03 -8.35
CA ARG A 362 -17.74 14.85 -7.47
C ARG A 362 -16.39 14.52 -6.84
N VAL A 363 -15.30 14.52 -7.62
CA VAL A 363 -13.94 14.26 -7.13
C VAL A 363 -13.56 15.24 -6.00
N THR A 364 -13.75 16.55 -6.22
CA THR A 364 -13.37 17.58 -5.25
C THR A 364 -14.29 17.63 -4.03
N GLY A 365 -15.52 17.12 -4.15
CA GLY A 365 -16.44 16.91 -3.03
C GLY A 365 -16.01 15.78 -2.09
N GLU A 366 -15.18 14.84 -2.56
CA GLU A 366 -14.72 13.70 -1.77
C GLU A 366 -13.30 13.85 -1.24
N MET A 367 -12.42 14.55 -1.97
CA MET A 367 -11.00 14.55 -1.67
C MET A 367 -10.30 15.83 -2.12
N LYS A 368 -9.27 16.23 -1.36
CA LYS A 368 -8.35 17.33 -1.69
C LYS A 368 -6.95 16.80 -1.97
N GLY A 369 -6.19 17.51 -2.81
CA GLY A 369 -4.79 17.21 -3.07
C GLY A 369 -3.86 18.32 -2.58
N GLY A 370 -2.71 17.93 -2.05
CA GLY A 370 -1.61 18.82 -1.70
C GLY A 370 -0.26 18.17 -1.96
N TRP A 371 0.81 18.95 -1.94
CA TRP A 371 2.16 18.43 -2.12
C TRP A 371 3.17 19.18 -1.26
N ALA A 372 4.29 18.53 -0.94
CA ALA A 372 5.39 19.13 -0.21
C ALA A 372 6.70 19.00 -1.00
N SER A 373 7.50 20.08 -0.97
CA SER A 373 8.85 20.04 -1.52
C SER A 373 9.79 19.24 -0.60
N PRO A 374 10.96 18.78 -1.11
CA PRO A 374 11.98 18.15 -0.27
C PRO A 374 12.35 18.97 0.96
N LYS A 375 12.49 20.28 0.79
CA LYS A 375 12.80 21.20 1.89
C LYS A 375 11.67 21.24 2.94
N ALA A 376 10.41 21.33 2.52
CA ALA A 376 9.27 21.34 3.45
C ALA A 376 9.15 20.01 4.22
N MET A 377 9.46 18.89 3.57
CA MET A 377 9.51 17.57 4.19
C MET A 377 10.62 17.51 5.27
N GLU A 378 11.85 17.95 4.96
CA GLU A 378 12.97 17.98 5.92
C GLU A 378 12.67 18.88 7.12
N GLU A 379 12.13 20.09 6.86
CA GLU A 379 11.70 21.01 7.91
C GLU A 379 10.61 20.38 8.80
N ALA A 380 9.66 19.63 8.21
CA ALA A 380 8.63 18.93 8.95
C ALA A 380 9.21 17.86 9.87
N MET A 381 10.18 17.05 9.40
CA MET A 381 10.85 16.04 10.22
C MET A 381 11.51 16.67 11.44
N THR A 382 12.31 17.72 11.25
CA THR A 382 13.00 18.42 12.33
C THR A 382 12.01 19.07 13.31
N ASN A 383 11.04 19.83 12.80
CA ASN A 383 10.09 20.56 13.65
C ASN A 383 9.19 19.66 14.49
N VAL A 384 8.77 18.51 13.93
CA VAL A 384 7.93 17.56 14.67
C VAL A 384 8.74 16.84 15.74
N TYR A 385 9.99 16.48 15.46
CA TYR A 385 10.86 15.90 16.47
C TYR A 385 11.12 16.88 17.60
N ASP A 386 11.52 18.11 17.29
CA ASP A 386 11.83 19.13 18.29
C ASP A 386 10.63 19.50 19.17
N LYS A 387 9.43 19.51 18.60
CA LYS A 387 8.23 19.99 19.30
C LYS A 387 7.49 18.88 20.06
N TYR A 388 7.50 17.67 19.49
CA TYR A 388 6.65 16.58 19.96
C TYR A 388 7.42 15.32 20.37
N ASP A 389 8.77 15.35 20.24
CA ASP A 389 9.63 14.18 20.46
C ASP A 389 9.17 12.95 19.64
N TYR A 390 8.71 13.22 18.40
CA TYR A 390 8.17 12.22 17.50
C TYR A 390 8.97 12.14 16.21
N LEU A 391 9.61 10.99 15.99
CA LEU A 391 10.43 10.73 14.82
C LEU A 391 9.56 10.23 13.65
N MET A 392 9.62 10.90 12.51
CA MET A 392 8.86 10.54 11.31
C MET A 392 9.76 9.95 10.22
N ASP A 393 9.19 9.04 9.42
CA ASP A 393 9.73 8.71 8.11
C ASP A 393 9.42 9.81 7.08
N PRO A 394 10.15 9.87 5.95
CA PRO A 394 9.98 10.95 4.97
C PRO A 394 8.59 10.99 4.32
N HIS A 395 7.89 9.85 4.17
CA HIS A 395 6.53 9.84 3.61
C HIS A 395 5.54 10.49 4.59
N THR A 396 5.62 10.13 5.87
CA THR A 396 4.82 10.76 6.93
C THR A 396 5.11 12.25 7.03
N ALA A 397 6.37 12.65 6.85
CA ALA A 397 6.78 14.05 6.86
C ALA A 397 6.17 14.85 5.69
N VAL A 398 6.06 14.26 4.49
CA VAL A 398 5.33 14.87 3.37
C VAL A 398 3.87 15.10 3.76
N ALA A 399 3.20 14.10 4.35
CA ALA A 399 1.80 14.23 4.76
C ALA A 399 1.61 15.30 5.84
N TYR A 400 2.52 15.36 6.83
CA TYR A 400 2.48 16.40 7.85
C TYR A 400 2.72 17.80 7.26
N ALA A 401 3.68 17.96 6.36
CA ALA A 401 3.95 19.24 5.71
C ALA A 401 2.74 19.77 4.92
N VAL A 402 2.04 18.87 4.20
CA VAL A 402 0.79 19.20 3.50
C VAL A 402 -0.30 19.59 4.50
N TYR A 403 -0.47 18.85 5.60
CA TYR A 403 -1.41 19.19 6.66
C TYR A 403 -1.13 20.58 7.24
N ASP A 404 0.11 20.84 7.64
CA ASP A 404 0.50 22.12 8.26
C ASP A 404 0.29 23.30 7.31
N GLU A 405 0.62 23.13 6.03
CA GLU A 405 0.38 24.16 5.01
C GLU A 405 -1.10 24.46 4.82
N MET A 406 -1.94 23.41 4.64
CA MET A 406 -3.39 23.56 4.47
C MET A 406 -4.04 24.17 5.72
N LYS A 407 -3.59 23.80 6.90
CA LYS A 407 -4.06 24.37 8.16
C LYS A 407 -3.71 25.86 8.28
N ARG A 408 -2.48 26.24 7.93
CA ARG A 408 -2.05 27.67 7.91
C ARG A 408 -2.85 28.50 6.92
N LYS A 409 -3.19 27.95 5.75
CA LYS A 409 -4.02 28.59 4.73
C LYS A 409 -5.51 28.61 5.07
N GLY A 410 -5.96 27.90 6.11
CA GLY A 410 -7.36 27.77 6.47
C GLY A 410 -8.17 26.88 5.53
N GLU A 411 -7.53 26.03 4.76
CA GLU A 411 -8.14 25.06 3.84
C GLU A 411 -8.69 23.83 4.59
N ILE A 412 -8.24 23.60 5.81
CA ILE A 412 -8.73 22.57 6.74
C ILE A 412 -9.44 23.28 7.90
N PRO A 413 -10.64 22.83 8.32
CA PRO A 413 -11.34 23.38 9.47
C PRO A 413 -10.48 23.29 10.74
N ARG A 414 -10.33 24.41 11.46
CA ARG A 414 -9.40 24.52 12.61
C ARG A 414 -9.74 23.62 13.79
N HIS A 415 -11.01 23.30 13.96
CA HIS A 415 -11.54 22.54 15.11
C HIS A 415 -11.77 21.06 14.79
N THR A 416 -11.56 20.62 13.56
CA THR A 416 -11.70 19.22 13.19
C THR A 416 -10.40 18.49 13.46
N HIS A 417 -10.44 17.45 14.29
CA HIS A 417 -9.28 16.60 14.57
C HIS A 417 -8.79 15.92 13.29
N THR A 418 -7.49 15.85 13.09
CA THR A 418 -6.88 15.29 11.87
C THR A 418 -5.99 14.12 12.22
N VAL A 419 -6.15 12.99 11.53
CA VAL A 419 -5.23 11.86 11.60
C VAL A 419 -4.24 11.94 10.45
N ILE A 420 -2.96 11.94 10.75
CA ILE A 420 -1.88 11.82 9.78
C ILE A 420 -1.42 10.36 9.76
N VAL A 421 -1.45 9.75 8.58
CA VAL A 421 -1.13 8.33 8.44
C VAL A 421 0.38 8.15 8.37
N SER A 422 0.95 7.49 9.40
CA SER A 422 2.38 7.19 9.50
C SER A 422 2.65 5.81 8.90
N THR A 423 3.21 5.79 7.68
CA THR A 423 3.20 4.60 6.81
C THR A 423 4.42 3.71 6.90
N ALA A 424 5.52 4.20 7.47
CA ALA A 424 6.74 3.43 7.63
C ALA A 424 7.48 3.81 8.91
N HIS A 425 8.26 2.86 9.45
CA HIS A 425 9.15 3.16 10.57
C HIS A 425 10.31 4.04 10.08
N PRO A 426 10.66 5.13 10.79
CA PRO A 426 11.71 6.06 10.37
C PRO A 426 13.06 5.40 10.10
N TYR A 427 13.40 4.37 10.84
CA TYR A 427 14.66 3.61 10.67
C TYR A 427 14.81 2.88 9.34
N LYS A 428 13.78 2.82 8.51
CA LYS A 428 13.92 2.33 7.12
C LYS A 428 14.64 3.31 6.20
N PHE A 429 14.73 4.57 6.62
CA PHE A 429 15.32 5.68 5.87
C PHE A 429 16.40 6.40 6.70
N PRO A 430 17.43 5.65 7.18
CA PRO A 430 18.36 6.15 8.18
C PRO A 430 19.12 7.41 7.70
N GLY A 431 19.42 7.52 6.42
CA GLY A 431 20.16 8.65 5.86
C GLY A 431 19.46 9.99 6.08
N ILE A 432 18.20 10.11 5.65
CA ILE A 432 17.43 11.35 5.78
C ILE A 432 17.02 11.60 7.24
N VAL A 433 16.70 10.55 7.98
CA VAL A 433 16.36 10.66 9.41
C VAL A 433 17.54 11.18 10.23
N ALA A 434 18.76 10.69 9.99
CA ALA A 434 19.96 11.23 10.64
C ALA A 434 20.16 12.71 10.32
N LYS A 435 20.02 13.10 9.04
CA LYS A 435 20.15 14.52 8.63
C LYS A 435 19.13 15.41 9.34
N SER A 436 17.87 14.99 9.45
CA SER A 436 16.82 15.76 10.14
C SER A 436 17.09 15.95 11.65
N LEU A 437 17.89 15.06 12.25
CA LEU A 437 18.36 15.15 13.64
C LEU A 437 19.68 15.94 13.78
N GLY A 438 20.19 16.54 12.70
CA GLY A 438 21.48 17.24 12.69
C GLY A 438 22.69 16.30 12.73
N LEU A 439 22.51 15.01 12.40
CA LEU A 439 23.58 14.03 12.39
C LEU A 439 24.10 13.81 10.95
N THR A 440 25.39 13.44 10.84
CA THR A 440 25.97 13.05 9.54
C THR A 440 25.83 11.54 9.37
N PRO A 441 25.07 11.06 8.37
CA PRO A 441 24.93 9.62 8.10
C PRO A 441 26.29 8.96 7.86
N LYS A 442 26.44 7.72 8.26
CA LYS A 442 27.60 6.86 8.00
C LYS A 442 27.42 6.12 6.68
N ASP A 443 28.53 5.62 6.11
CA ASP A 443 28.50 4.78 4.90
C ASP A 443 27.75 3.46 5.15
N ASP A 444 27.93 2.86 6.32
CA ASP A 444 27.14 1.71 6.76
C ASP A 444 25.79 2.17 7.33
N PRO A 445 24.67 1.72 6.76
CA PRO A 445 23.34 2.06 7.25
C PRO A 445 23.09 1.59 8.69
N TYR A 446 23.69 0.48 9.13
CA TYR A 446 23.53 -0.03 10.49
C TYR A 446 24.25 0.84 11.52
N ASP A 447 25.40 1.40 11.19
CA ASP A 447 26.07 2.40 12.03
C ASP A 447 25.21 3.66 12.17
N THR A 448 24.55 4.06 11.10
CA THR A 448 23.60 5.19 11.12
C THR A 448 22.39 4.87 12.01
N LEU A 449 21.84 3.64 11.96
CA LEU A 449 20.77 3.21 12.86
C LEU A 449 21.19 3.31 14.33
N ARG A 450 22.36 2.83 14.69
CA ARG A 450 22.90 2.91 16.05
C ARG A 450 23.03 4.35 16.53
N MET A 451 23.53 5.22 15.67
CA MET A 451 23.69 6.66 15.96
C MET A 451 22.34 7.35 16.17
N ILE A 452 21.32 7.03 15.39
CA ILE A 452 19.95 7.54 15.58
C ILE A 452 19.38 7.03 16.90
N ALA A 453 19.53 5.74 17.20
CA ALA A 453 19.04 5.13 18.44
C ALA A 453 19.69 5.75 19.68
N GLU A 454 21.02 6.01 19.64
CA GLU A 454 21.74 6.71 20.72
C GLU A 454 21.23 8.14 20.92
N LYS A 455 20.96 8.86 19.82
CA LYS A 455 20.46 10.24 19.86
C LYS A 455 19.04 10.36 20.39
N THR A 456 18.15 9.44 20.01
CA THR A 456 16.71 9.54 20.24
C THR A 456 16.22 8.69 21.40
N GLY A 457 16.98 7.68 21.83
CA GLY A 457 16.54 6.67 22.77
C GLY A 457 15.54 5.65 22.20
N ILE A 458 15.18 5.77 20.92
CA ILE A 458 14.24 4.85 20.25
C ILE A 458 15.01 3.58 19.85
N ALA A 459 14.53 2.41 20.28
CA ALA A 459 15.17 1.14 19.96
C ALA A 459 15.09 0.83 18.47
N ILE A 460 16.16 0.23 17.92
CA ILE A 460 16.13 -0.29 16.55
C ILE A 460 15.14 -1.47 16.50
N PRO A 461 14.13 -1.44 15.60
CA PRO A 461 13.23 -2.57 15.42
C PRO A 461 14.02 -3.86 15.14
N ARG A 462 13.64 -4.93 15.83
CA ARG A 462 14.31 -6.24 15.71
C ARG A 462 14.43 -6.69 14.26
N GLN A 463 13.37 -6.48 13.47
CA GLN A 463 13.29 -6.86 12.06
C GLN A 463 14.32 -6.14 11.18
N LEU A 464 14.78 -4.95 11.58
CA LEU A 464 15.83 -4.20 10.88
C LEU A 464 17.21 -4.52 11.44
N GLY A 465 17.36 -4.61 12.76
CA GLY A 465 18.66 -4.89 13.40
C GLY A 465 19.22 -6.27 13.08
N GLU A 466 18.36 -7.31 13.01
CA GLU A 466 18.79 -8.66 12.69
C GLU A 466 19.33 -8.81 11.25
N LEU A 467 18.99 -7.89 10.34
CA LEU A 467 19.44 -7.97 8.94
C LEU A 467 20.96 -7.82 8.81
N GLU A 468 21.60 -7.09 9.70
CA GLU A 468 23.05 -6.85 9.65
C GLU A 468 23.82 -8.16 9.56
N ASN A 469 23.43 -9.16 10.35
CA ASN A 469 24.13 -10.45 10.46
C ASN A 469 23.59 -11.55 9.55
N ARG A 470 22.60 -11.26 8.69
CA ARG A 470 22.06 -12.26 7.77
C ARG A 470 22.86 -12.28 6.46
N GLU A 471 23.04 -13.46 5.90
CA GLU A 471 23.67 -13.63 4.59
C GLU A 471 22.76 -13.13 3.47
N LYS A 472 23.37 -12.58 2.41
CA LYS A 472 22.69 -12.24 1.15
C LYS A 472 22.44 -13.52 0.37
N ARG A 473 21.17 -13.92 0.24
CA ARG A 473 20.75 -15.11 -0.49
C ARG A 473 20.47 -14.85 -1.97
N PHE A 474 20.06 -13.63 -2.29
CA PHE A 474 19.60 -13.23 -3.61
C PHE A 474 20.43 -12.04 -4.11
N THR A 475 21.37 -12.33 -5.00
CA THR A 475 22.28 -11.32 -5.57
C THR A 475 22.18 -11.21 -7.08
N ASP A 476 21.31 -12.03 -7.71
CA ASP A 476 21.13 -12.03 -9.15
C ASP A 476 20.58 -10.72 -9.64
N VAL A 477 21.20 -10.18 -10.69
CA VAL A 477 20.74 -9.00 -11.43
C VAL A 477 20.66 -9.37 -12.89
N VAL A 478 19.55 -9.04 -13.53
CA VAL A 478 19.31 -9.34 -14.96
C VAL A 478 18.95 -8.05 -15.71
N ASP A 479 19.16 -8.01 -17.03
CA ASP A 479 18.56 -6.98 -17.87
C ASP A 479 17.04 -7.10 -17.89
N ARG A 480 16.34 -5.98 -18.00
CA ARG A 480 14.87 -5.96 -18.06
C ARG A 480 14.28 -6.86 -19.14
N THR A 481 15.02 -7.11 -20.23
CA THR A 481 14.60 -8.00 -21.33
C THR A 481 14.67 -9.48 -20.96
N GLU A 482 15.46 -9.83 -19.96
CA GLU A 482 15.66 -11.21 -19.48
C GLU A 482 14.69 -11.62 -18.35
N MET A 483 13.83 -10.68 -17.89
CA MET A 483 12.87 -10.98 -16.82
C MET A 483 11.93 -12.14 -17.17
N ALA A 484 11.46 -12.25 -18.41
CA ALA A 484 10.58 -13.34 -18.83
C ALA A 484 11.28 -14.71 -18.74
N GLU A 485 12.55 -14.79 -19.15
CA GLU A 485 13.35 -16.01 -19.02
C GLU A 485 13.63 -16.37 -17.56
N ALA A 486 13.86 -15.38 -16.69
CA ALA A 486 14.03 -15.60 -15.26
C ALA A 486 12.77 -16.18 -14.64
N ILE A 487 11.59 -15.72 -15.04
CA ILE A 487 10.29 -16.26 -14.60
C ILE A 487 10.12 -17.69 -15.10
N GLU A 488 10.41 -17.96 -16.38
CA GLU A 488 10.27 -19.30 -16.97
C GLU A 488 11.17 -20.32 -16.25
N ARG A 489 12.43 -19.96 -15.99
CA ARG A 489 13.34 -20.80 -15.17
C ARG A 489 12.78 -21.10 -13.78
N TYR A 490 12.19 -20.11 -13.12
CA TYR A 490 11.63 -20.33 -11.78
C TYR A 490 10.35 -21.18 -11.82
N VAL A 491 9.53 -21.08 -12.87
CA VAL A 491 8.40 -22.01 -13.10
C VAL A 491 8.91 -23.45 -13.24
N ASP A 492 10.00 -23.67 -13.97
CA ASP A 492 10.59 -25.01 -14.12
C ASP A 492 11.13 -25.52 -12.78
N GLU A 493 11.81 -24.69 -11.98
CA GLU A 493 12.25 -25.03 -10.62
C GLU A 493 11.08 -25.44 -9.69
N ILE A 494 9.89 -24.81 -9.86
CA ILE A 494 8.68 -25.17 -9.09
C ILE A 494 8.21 -26.56 -9.50
N CYS A 495 8.09 -26.83 -10.80
CA CYS A 495 7.59 -28.09 -11.34
C CYS A 495 8.54 -29.30 -11.07
N GLU A 496 9.83 -29.06 -10.84
CA GLU A 496 10.80 -30.11 -10.53
C GLU A 496 10.79 -30.55 -9.04
N LYS A 497 10.19 -29.73 -8.17
CA LYS A 497 10.12 -30.00 -6.72
C LYS A 497 8.90 -30.82 -6.30
N ASP A 498 7.90 -30.92 -7.18
CA ASP A 498 6.70 -31.75 -7.03
C ASP A 498 6.94 -33.16 -7.61
#